data_ee4c5a3203aac703ad78b98560954c52
#
_entry.id   ee4c5a3203aac703ad78b98560954c52
#
_cell.length_a   1.000
_cell.length_b   1.000
_cell.length_c   1.000
_cell.angle_alpha   90.00
_cell.angle_beta   90.00
_cell.angle_gamma   90.00
#
_symmetry.space_group_name_H-M   'P 1'
#
loop_
_entity.id
_entity.type
_entity.pdbx_description
1 polymer ?
#
loop_
_entity_poly.entity_id
_entity_poly.type
_entity_poly.pdbx_seq_one_letter_code
_entity_poly.pdbx_strand_id
1 'polypeptide(L)'
;MCLVDGDVSKLQMFRNIGFRQVKENETQLFYNSPNPPQVMNARLPILFATAISMLVFSLTANAFPKIPEEEGARNLEVFGKTFSTLEEWQSRAKRNREGILKGAGLVPLPARSPLNAHSHSSKAMDGYSVENVYFESLPGFFVTGNLYRPLRKGGLGKFAGILCPHGHSKEGRLAEYTQARCASLARMGAIVFAYDMVGWNDDSNHVDHRKDKNVFAYQTWNSMRALDYLLSFREVDPSRIGVTGESGGGTQTFILTALDPRVRAAAPVVMASAHFYGGCNCESGMPVHESKTHKTNNAEIAAMAAPRPLLLVSVGGDWTKNTPKVEFPYARRIYSLFGSPSNVDNFHLADEKHGYEFSKRKPVYRFFAKTLKLRLSQITGDDDEITEKHFKALPKGKLLVFSKEHPRPKHSLNGSEACLAALRKAQGK
;
A
#
# COMPACT_ATOMS: atom_id res chain seq x y z
N MET A 1 31.09 53.68 9.24
CA MET A 1 30.81 55.10 8.94
C MET A 1 29.40 55.10 8.34
N CYS A 2 28.47 55.80 9.05
CA CYS A 2 27.04 56.04 8.76
C CYS A 2 26.15 54.80 8.67
N LEU A 3 25.33 54.38 9.65
CA LEU A 3 24.25 54.98 10.48
C LEU A 3 23.25 55.83 9.69
N VAL A 4 21.98 55.41 9.73
CA VAL A 4 20.75 56.13 10.09
C VAL A 4 19.59 55.17 9.80
N ASP A 5 18.87 54.61 10.76
CA ASP A 5 17.74 55.03 11.62
C ASP A 5 16.38 55.21 10.94
N GLY A 6 15.37 54.57 11.54
CA GLY A 6 13.99 55.02 11.69
C GLY A 6 13.04 54.28 10.71
N ASP A 7 11.96 53.65 11.08
CA ASP A 7 10.92 54.14 11.96
C ASP A 7 9.98 52.99 12.42
N VAL A 8 9.65 53.01 13.70
CA VAL A 8 8.64 52.19 14.34
C VAL A 8 7.40 53.05 14.50
N SER A 9 6.32 52.74 13.81
CA SER A 9 4.96 53.07 14.24
C SER A 9 3.91 52.60 13.26
N LYS A 10 3.09 51.65 13.60
CA LYS A 10 1.62 51.73 13.62
C LYS A 10 1.05 50.42 14.20
N LEU A 11 0.89 50.49 15.50
CA LEU A 11 -0.05 49.66 16.28
C LEU A 11 -1.45 50.25 16.09
N GLN A 12 -2.43 49.34 16.19
CA GLN A 12 -3.84 49.56 16.63
C GLN A 12 -4.95 49.65 15.58
N MET A 13 -5.90 48.83 15.93
CA MET A 13 -7.34 48.82 15.73
C MET A 13 -7.86 47.84 14.70
N PHE A 14 -8.50 46.77 15.14
CA PHE A 14 -9.96 46.68 15.39
C PHE A 14 -10.33 45.49 16.25
N ARG A 15 -10.88 45.77 17.42
CA ARG A 15 -11.69 44.86 18.26
C ARG A 15 -13.17 44.98 17.84
N ASN A 16 -13.92 43.89 18.10
CA ASN A 16 -15.36 43.83 18.30
C ASN A 16 -16.25 43.56 17.06
N ILE A 17 -16.82 42.36 17.08
CA ILE A 17 -18.22 41.97 16.78
C ILE A 17 -18.26 40.51 17.21
N GLY A 18 -18.90 39.98 18.25
CA GLY A 18 -20.25 40.20 18.69
C GLY A 18 -20.88 38.82 18.85
N PHE A 19 -20.75 38.19 20.08
CA PHE A 19 -21.46 36.95 20.46
C PHE A 19 -22.97 37.22 20.44
N ARG A 20 -23.74 36.36 19.79
CA ARG A 20 -25.21 36.24 20.00
C ARG A 20 -25.51 34.83 20.54
N GLN A 21 -25.86 34.81 21.83
CA GLN A 21 -26.61 33.72 22.46
C GLN A 21 -28.04 33.73 21.94
N VAL A 22 -28.58 32.54 21.66
CA VAL A 22 -30.01 32.32 21.51
C VAL A 22 -30.44 31.45 22.68
N LYS A 23 -31.42 32.03 23.44
CA LYS A 23 -32.04 31.46 24.63
C LYS A 23 -33.02 30.32 24.27
N GLU A 24 -33.02 29.34 25.16
CA GLU A 24 -34.10 28.37 25.37
C GLU A 24 -35.42 29.03 25.68
N ASN A 25 -36.50 28.53 25.14
CA ASN A 25 -37.86 28.76 25.65
C ASN A 25 -38.54 27.42 25.86
N GLU A 26 -38.75 27.15 27.16
CA GLU A 26 -39.73 26.17 27.65
C GLU A 26 -41.14 26.63 27.33
N THR A 27 -42.00 25.68 26.97
CA THR A 27 -43.45 25.86 27.11
C THR A 27 -44.05 24.56 27.64
N GLN A 28 -44.43 24.64 28.92
CA GLN A 28 -45.30 23.67 29.60
C GLN A 28 -46.74 23.80 29.08
N LEU A 29 -47.40 22.68 28.86
CA LEU A 29 -48.85 22.61 28.90
C LEU A 29 -49.33 21.38 29.65
N PHE A 30 -49.99 21.64 30.75
CA PHE A 30 -50.74 20.70 31.60
C PHE A 30 -51.96 20.17 30.83
N TYR A 31 -52.33 18.91 30.98
CA TYR A 31 -53.71 18.47 31.15
C TYR A 31 -53.85 17.14 31.86
N ASN A 32 -54.74 17.15 32.81
CA ASN A 32 -55.30 16.24 33.80
C ASN A 32 -55.51 14.77 33.42
N SER A 33 -55.35 13.96 34.48
CA SER A 33 -55.83 12.57 34.60
C SER A 33 -57.37 12.48 34.86
N PRO A 34 -58.02 11.35 34.70
CA PRO A 34 -58.48 10.63 35.90
C PRO A 34 -58.32 9.12 35.88
N ASN A 35 -58.16 8.65 37.10
CA ASN A 35 -58.25 7.39 37.85
C ASN A 35 -58.67 6.08 37.15
N PRO A 36 -58.27 4.95 37.81
CA PRO A 36 -58.17 3.59 37.22
C PRO A 36 -59.38 2.68 37.52
N PRO A 37 -59.51 1.52 36.89
CA PRO A 37 -60.25 0.39 37.45
C PRO A 37 -59.38 -0.80 37.75
N GLN A 38 -59.56 -1.22 38.94
CA GLN A 38 -59.57 -2.49 39.65
C GLN A 38 -58.91 -3.74 39.05
N VAL A 39 -58.16 -4.34 39.96
CA VAL A 39 -57.57 -5.67 40.03
C VAL A 39 -58.57 -6.77 39.82
N MET A 40 -58.28 -7.71 38.93
CA MET A 40 -58.77 -9.06 38.99
C MET A 40 -57.64 -10.09 38.98
N ASN A 41 -57.46 -10.79 40.05
CA ASN A 41 -56.57 -11.93 40.23
C ASN A 41 -57.00 -13.11 39.34
N ALA A 42 -56.11 -13.53 38.45
CA ALA A 42 -56.13 -14.86 37.84
C ALA A 42 -54.78 -15.52 37.98
N ARG A 43 -54.71 -16.53 38.86
CA ARG A 43 -53.57 -17.44 38.97
C ARG A 43 -53.52 -18.32 37.72
N LEU A 44 -52.43 -18.35 36.97
CA LEU A 44 -52.08 -19.41 36.03
C LEU A 44 -50.59 -19.78 36.16
N PRO A 45 -50.23 -21.04 35.87
CA PRO A 45 -49.04 -21.68 36.42
C PRO A 45 -47.75 -21.30 35.66
N ILE A 46 -46.66 -21.38 36.44
CA ILE A 46 -45.28 -21.17 35.98
C ILE A 46 -44.91 -22.31 35.01
N LEU A 47 -44.89 -22.01 33.74
CA LEU A 47 -44.18 -22.82 32.75
C LEU A 47 -42.76 -22.23 32.59
N PHE A 48 -41.76 -23.01 33.00
CA PHE A 48 -40.37 -22.75 32.72
C PHE A 48 -40.14 -22.74 31.19
N ALA A 49 -40.16 -21.57 30.60
CA ALA A 49 -39.64 -21.38 29.26
C ALA A 49 -38.14 -21.01 29.39
N THR A 50 -37.27 -21.99 29.22
CA THR A 50 -35.85 -21.79 28.98
C THR A 50 -35.71 -20.97 27.70
N ALA A 51 -35.51 -19.66 27.86
CA ALA A 51 -35.12 -18.79 26.79
C ALA A 51 -33.66 -19.16 26.41
N ILE A 52 -33.49 -19.96 25.38
CA ILE A 52 -32.27 -20.10 24.64
C ILE A 52 -32.07 -18.75 23.96
N SER A 53 -31.23 -17.89 24.55
CA SER A 53 -30.68 -16.73 23.89
C SER A 53 -29.82 -17.24 22.73
N MET A 54 -30.44 -17.40 21.57
CA MET A 54 -29.66 -17.40 20.32
C MET A 54 -29.01 -16.06 20.20
N LEU A 55 -27.75 -16.03 20.60
CA LEU A 55 -26.81 -14.95 20.24
C LEU A 55 -26.64 -15.02 18.73
N VAL A 56 -27.53 -14.32 18.00
CA VAL A 56 -27.33 -14.03 16.58
C VAL A 56 -26.10 -13.13 16.53
N PHE A 57 -24.94 -13.74 16.36
CA PHE A 57 -23.78 -13.03 15.89
C PHE A 57 -24.17 -12.47 14.52
N SER A 58 -24.64 -11.25 14.50
CA SER A 58 -24.66 -10.42 13.32
C SER A 58 -23.20 -10.36 12.83
N LEU A 59 -22.88 -11.17 11.85
CA LEU A 59 -21.67 -11.02 11.02
C LEU A 59 -21.80 -9.71 10.27
N THR A 60 -21.61 -8.60 10.99
CA THR A 60 -21.38 -7.31 10.39
C THR A 60 -20.05 -7.39 9.65
N ALA A 61 -20.14 -7.12 8.38
CA ALA A 61 -19.07 -7.10 7.42
C ALA A 61 -17.77 -6.46 7.95
N ASN A 62 -16.66 -7.19 7.80
CA ASN A 62 -15.30 -6.69 7.59
C ASN A 62 -14.75 -5.69 8.62
N ALA A 63 -14.60 -6.12 9.87
CA ALA A 63 -13.58 -5.53 10.71
C ALA A 63 -12.22 -5.99 10.18
N PHE A 64 -11.50 -5.09 9.51
CA PHE A 64 -10.12 -5.35 9.12
C PHE A 64 -9.30 -5.65 10.38
N PRO A 65 -8.49 -6.72 10.42
CA PRO A 65 -7.84 -7.11 11.65
C PRO A 65 -6.85 -6.05 12.13
N LYS A 66 -7.28 -5.32 13.13
CA LYS A 66 -6.43 -4.52 14.00
C LYS A 66 -6.51 -5.16 15.37
N ILE A 67 -5.38 -5.63 15.87
CA ILE A 67 -5.25 -6.19 17.21
C ILE A 67 -4.57 -5.18 18.15
N PRO A 68 -4.62 -5.34 19.47
CA PRO A 68 -3.83 -4.53 20.40
C PRO A 68 -2.34 -4.58 20.07
N GLU A 69 -1.62 -3.48 20.31
CA GLU A 69 -0.19 -3.36 20.00
C GLU A 69 0.64 -4.40 20.75
N GLU A 70 0.30 -4.62 22.02
CA GLU A 70 0.96 -5.61 22.89
C GLU A 70 0.71 -7.05 22.37
N GLU A 71 -0.45 -7.30 21.79
CA GLU A 71 -0.75 -8.60 21.17
C GLU A 71 0.08 -8.79 19.90
N GLY A 72 0.20 -7.74 19.08
CA GLY A 72 1.07 -7.75 17.92
C GLY A 72 2.53 -8.06 18.26
N ALA A 73 3.05 -7.43 19.31
CA ALA A 73 4.39 -7.69 19.82
C ALA A 73 4.53 -9.13 20.34
N ARG A 74 3.58 -9.60 21.17
CA ARG A 74 3.55 -11.00 21.64
C ARG A 74 3.48 -12.02 20.50
N ASN A 75 2.73 -11.72 19.44
CA ASN A 75 2.68 -12.60 18.27
C ASN A 75 4.06 -12.75 17.62
N LEU A 76 4.84 -11.67 17.47
CA LEU A 76 6.21 -11.76 16.96
C LEU A 76 7.14 -12.55 17.88
N GLU A 77 6.99 -12.43 19.20
CA GLU A 77 7.74 -13.25 20.17
C GLU A 77 7.39 -14.75 20.01
N VAL A 78 6.09 -15.07 19.89
CA VAL A 78 5.63 -16.46 19.66
C VAL A 78 6.16 -16.99 18.34
N PHE A 79 6.08 -16.20 17.26
CA PHE A 79 6.62 -16.57 15.96
C PHE A 79 8.13 -16.80 16.05
N GLY A 80 8.85 -15.91 16.74
CA GLY A 80 10.28 -16.02 16.96
C GLY A 80 10.71 -17.26 17.71
N LYS A 81 9.86 -17.86 18.56
CA LYS A 81 10.14 -19.13 19.25
C LYS A 81 10.02 -20.35 18.34
N THR A 82 9.43 -20.21 17.15
CA THR A 82 9.24 -21.33 16.21
C THR A 82 10.45 -21.60 15.30
N PHE A 83 11.51 -20.80 15.42
CA PHE A 83 12.75 -20.98 14.68
C PHE A 83 13.95 -20.43 15.46
N SER A 84 15.06 -21.14 15.36
CA SER A 84 16.37 -20.76 15.92
C SER A 84 17.47 -20.88 14.85
N THR A 85 17.22 -21.64 13.80
CA THR A 85 18.13 -21.88 12.68
C THR A 85 17.60 -21.31 11.37
N LEU A 86 18.49 -21.18 10.40
CA LEU A 86 18.12 -20.76 9.04
C LEU A 86 17.11 -21.72 8.40
N GLU A 87 17.30 -23.02 8.58
CA GLU A 87 16.42 -24.05 8.01
C GLU A 87 15.01 -23.99 8.59
N GLU A 88 14.87 -23.80 9.91
CA GLU A 88 13.58 -23.64 10.58
C GLU A 88 12.88 -22.37 10.10
N TRP A 89 13.62 -21.27 9.95
CA TRP A 89 13.06 -20.04 9.36
C TRP A 89 12.61 -20.25 7.91
N GLN A 90 13.42 -20.87 7.07
CA GLN A 90 13.06 -21.15 5.68
C GLN A 90 11.78 -22.00 5.59
N SER A 91 11.65 -23.01 6.48
CA SER A 91 10.45 -23.85 6.60
C SER A 91 9.22 -23.02 7.01
N ARG A 92 9.37 -22.11 7.97
CA ARG A 92 8.31 -21.18 8.38
C ARG A 92 7.93 -20.22 7.27
N ALA A 93 8.89 -19.60 6.61
CA ALA A 93 8.66 -18.69 5.50
C ALA A 93 7.98 -19.39 4.31
N LYS A 94 8.30 -20.66 4.05
CA LYS A 94 7.62 -21.49 3.05
C LYS A 94 6.16 -21.69 3.42
N ARG A 95 5.86 -22.11 4.65
CA ARG A 95 4.46 -22.27 5.13
C ARG A 95 3.67 -20.97 5.03
N ASN A 96 4.27 -19.84 5.42
CA ASN A 96 3.62 -18.55 5.32
C ASN A 96 3.31 -18.18 3.86
N ARG A 97 4.28 -18.39 2.94
CA ARG A 97 4.08 -18.14 1.50
C ARG A 97 2.93 -18.98 0.93
N GLU A 98 2.93 -20.27 1.23
CA GLU A 98 1.85 -21.18 0.82
C GLU A 98 0.51 -20.78 1.43
N GLY A 99 0.50 -20.38 2.71
CA GLY A 99 -0.67 -19.89 3.42
C GLY A 99 -1.24 -18.61 2.81
N ILE A 100 -0.39 -17.64 2.50
CA ILE A 100 -0.77 -16.38 1.84
C ILE A 100 -1.40 -16.67 0.47
N LEU A 101 -0.74 -17.46 -0.37
CA LEU A 101 -1.25 -17.81 -1.71
C LEU A 101 -2.57 -18.56 -1.63
N LYS A 102 -2.69 -19.53 -0.70
CA LYS A 102 -3.93 -20.28 -0.50
C LYS A 102 -5.04 -19.38 0.03
N GLY A 103 -4.74 -18.53 1.04
CA GLY A 103 -5.68 -17.56 1.60
C GLY A 103 -6.16 -16.55 0.57
N ALA A 104 -5.28 -16.12 -0.32
CA ALA A 104 -5.61 -15.25 -1.45
C ALA A 104 -6.36 -15.95 -2.60
N GLY A 105 -6.63 -17.26 -2.51
CA GLY A 105 -7.24 -18.01 -3.62
C GLY A 105 -6.36 -18.11 -4.88
N LEU A 106 -5.04 -17.93 -4.74
CA LEU A 106 -4.05 -17.96 -5.82
C LEU A 106 -3.32 -19.33 -5.93
N VAL A 107 -3.95 -20.40 -5.50
CA VAL A 107 -3.44 -21.77 -5.67
C VAL A 107 -4.43 -22.59 -6.53
N PRO A 108 -4.00 -23.12 -7.71
CA PRO A 108 -2.73 -22.80 -8.38
C PRO A 108 -2.66 -21.32 -8.80
N LEU A 109 -1.45 -20.83 -9.07
CA LEU A 109 -1.31 -19.50 -9.69
C LEU A 109 -1.96 -19.50 -11.08
N PRO A 110 -2.57 -18.40 -11.51
CA PRO A 110 -3.09 -18.27 -12.87
C PRO A 110 -2.00 -18.52 -13.93
N ALA A 111 -2.37 -19.13 -15.04
CA ALA A 111 -1.48 -19.24 -16.19
C ALA A 111 -1.15 -17.84 -16.74
N ARG A 112 0.12 -17.61 -17.09
CA ARG A 112 0.55 -16.35 -17.70
C ARG A 112 0.13 -16.29 -19.17
N SER A 113 -0.86 -15.46 -19.46
CA SER A 113 -1.23 -15.08 -20.84
C SER A 113 -0.26 -14.01 -21.39
N PRO A 114 -0.20 -13.80 -22.73
CA PRO A 114 0.48 -12.64 -23.29
C PRO A 114 0.02 -11.34 -22.63
N LEU A 115 0.94 -10.41 -22.42
CA LEU A 115 0.62 -9.13 -21.75
C LEU A 115 -0.17 -8.18 -22.65
N ASN A 116 -0.06 -8.33 -23.99
CA ASN A 116 -0.70 -7.43 -24.95
C ASN A 116 -0.52 -5.96 -24.53
N ALA A 117 0.72 -5.59 -24.20
CA ALA A 117 1.02 -4.28 -23.65
C ALA A 117 0.99 -3.19 -24.72
N HIS A 118 0.35 -2.07 -24.38
CA HIS A 118 0.27 -0.87 -25.21
C HIS A 118 0.77 0.34 -24.44
N SER A 119 1.53 1.20 -25.14
CA SER A 119 1.94 2.50 -24.60
C SER A 119 1.61 3.61 -25.59
N HIS A 120 1.34 4.81 -25.05
CA HIS A 120 1.04 6.00 -25.83
C HIS A 120 1.33 7.28 -25.04
N SER A 121 1.18 8.44 -25.71
CA SER A 121 1.30 9.77 -25.10
C SER A 121 2.62 10.00 -24.37
N SER A 122 3.72 9.50 -24.93
CA SER A 122 5.05 9.69 -24.36
C SER A 122 5.41 11.17 -24.32
N LYS A 123 5.94 11.63 -23.19
CA LYS A 123 6.35 13.01 -22.96
C LYS A 123 7.74 13.05 -22.32
N ALA A 124 8.63 13.80 -22.97
CA ALA A 124 9.97 14.11 -22.43
C ALA A 124 9.85 15.16 -21.32
N MET A 125 10.56 14.92 -20.23
CA MET A 125 10.67 15.77 -19.06
C MET A 125 12.16 16.03 -18.76
N ASP A 126 12.49 16.68 -17.63
CA ASP A 126 13.88 16.94 -17.27
C ASP A 126 14.58 15.64 -16.80
N GLY A 127 15.34 15.03 -17.71
CA GLY A 127 16.14 13.83 -17.48
C GLY A 127 15.36 12.51 -17.49
N TYR A 128 14.06 12.53 -17.74
CA TYR A 128 13.20 11.34 -17.88
C TYR A 128 12.09 11.56 -18.91
N SER A 129 11.44 10.48 -19.34
CA SER A 129 10.16 10.53 -20.05
C SER A 129 9.10 9.80 -19.27
N VAL A 130 7.82 10.12 -19.51
CA VAL A 130 6.67 9.41 -18.99
C VAL A 130 5.70 9.08 -20.10
N GLU A 131 5.14 7.87 -20.09
CA GLU A 131 4.17 7.38 -21.06
C GLU A 131 3.02 6.66 -20.36
N ASN A 132 1.84 6.69 -20.96
CA ASN A 132 0.65 6.00 -20.49
C ASN A 132 0.68 4.56 -21.01
N VAL A 133 0.39 3.60 -20.12
CA VAL A 133 0.53 2.18 -20.42
C VAL A 133 -0.66 1.41 -19.90
N TYR A 134 -1.11 0.42 -20.68
CA TYR A 134 -1.96 -0.66 -20.19
C TYR A 134 -1.49 -2.00 -20.74
N PHE A 135 -1.77 -3.06 -19.99
CA PHE A 135 -1.53 -4.45 -20.42
C PHE A 135 -2.54 -5.40 -19.76
N GLU A 136 -2.68 -6.60 -20.28
CA GLU A 136 -3.55 -7.62 -19.72
C GLU A 136 -2.83 -8.47 -18.67
N SER A 137 -3.33 -8.44 -17.44
CA SER A 137 -2.87 -9.37 -16.38
C SER A 137 -3.53 -10.75 -16.51
N LEU A 138 -4.80 -10.74 -16.94
CA LEU A 138 -5.61 -11.86 -17.43
C LEU A 138 -6.30 -11.39 -18.71
N PRO A 139 -6.77 -12.27 -19.59
CA PRO A 139 -7.51 -11.86 -20.78
C PRO A 139 -8.68 -10.93 -20.43
N GLY A 140 -8.64 -9.70 -20.95
CA GLY A 140 -9.61 -8.64 -20.67
C GLY A 140 -9.48 -7.93 -19.31
N PHE A 141 -8.58 -8.34 -18.43
CA PHE A 141 -8.30 -7.62 -17.19
C PHE A 141 -7.07 -6.71 -17.37
N PHE A 142 -7.31 -5.44 -17.53
CA PHE A 142 -6.28 -4.47 -17.84
C PHE A 142 -5.66 -3.87 -16.57
N VAL A 143 -4.34 -3.91 -16.49
CA VAL A 143 -3.54 -3.09 -15.56
C VAL A 143 -3.17 -1.82 -16.29
N THR A 144 -3.48 -0.68 -15.70
CA THR A 144 -3.18 0.65 -16.22
C THR A 144 -2.11 1.32 -15.39
N GLY A 145 -1.29 2.17 -16.00
CA GLY A 145 -0.21 2.83 -15.29
C GLY A 145 0.56 3.86 -16.11
N ASN A 146 1.58 4.42 -15.48
CA ASN A 146 2.53 5.33 -16.12
C ASN A 146 3.93 4.75 -16.01
N LEU A 147 4.60 4.64 -17.15
CA LEU A 147 5.98 4.17 -17.26
C LEU A 147 6.92 5.37 -17.38
N TYR A 148 7.84 5.49 -16.44
CA TYR A 148 8.87 6.52 -16.42
C TYR A 148 10.20 5.91 -16.85
N ARG A 149 10.85 6.51 -17.85
CA ARG A 149 12.12 6.03 -18.40
C ARG A 149 13.20 7.09 -18.28
N PRO A 150 14.45 6.73 -17.97
CA PRO A 150 15.56 7.69 -18.01
C PRO A 150 15.83 8.17 -19.42
N LEU A 151 15.97 9.49 -19.62
CA LEU A 151 16.46 10.08 -20.87
C LEU A 151 17.98 10.10 -20.82
N ARG A 152 18.62 8.99 -21.19
CA ARG A 152 20.08 8.88 -21.31
C ARG A 152 20.52 8.92 -22.75
N LYS A 153 21.40 9.86 -23.06
CA LYS A 153 22.22 9.81 -24.27
C LYS A 153 23.48 8.97 -23.96
N GLY A 154 23.59 7.82 -24.61
CA GLY A 154 24.79 6.98 -24.56
C GLY A 154 25.00 6.20 -23.27
N GLY A 155 25.19 4.91 -23.38
CA GLY A 155 25.57 4.01 -22.31
C GLY A 155 25.06 2.58 -22.58
N LEU A 156 26.00 1.64 -22.70
CA LEU A 156 25.75 0.23 -23.03
C LEU A 156 25.18 -0.59 -21.84
N GLY A 157 24.77 0.07 -20.72
CA GLY A 157 24.32 -0.62 -19.52
C GLY A 157 22.81 -0.74 -19.41
N LYS A 158 22.35 -1.86 -18.84
CA LYS A 158 20.95 -2.06 -18.49
C LYS A 158 20.52 -1.16 -17.31
N PHE A 159 19.24 -0.84 -17.25
CA PHE A 159 18.62 -0.06 -16.18
C PHE A 159 18.09 -0.98 -15.05
N ALA A 160 18.00 -0.46 -13.85
CA ALA A 160 17.18 -1.08 -12.82
C ALA A 160 15.69 -1.00 -13.21
N GLY A 161 14.87 -1.94 -12.76
CA GLY A 161 13.41 -1.88 -12.87
C GLY A 161 12.80 -1.61 -11.50
N ILE A 162 11.88 -0.66 -11.36
CA ILE A 162 11.23 -0.37 -10.09
C ILE A 162 9.72 -0.31 -10.26
N LEU A 163 8.99 -1.08 -9.43
CA LEU A 163 7.55 -0.98 -9.29
C LEU A 163 7.19 0.01 -8.18
N CYS A 164 6.22 0.88 -8.45
CA CYS A 164 5.73 1.88 -7.52
C CYS A 164 4.22 1.75 -7.31
N PRO A 165 3.73 0.71 -6.59
CA PRO A 165 2.34 0.66 -6.16
C PRO A 165 2.03 1.85 -5.24
N HIS A 166 0.80 2.39 -5.35
CA HIS A 166 0.37 3.55 -4.56
C HIS A 166 -0.52 3.15 -3.38
N GLY A 167 -0.67 4.05 -2.40
CA GLY A 167 -1.61 3.92 -1.30
C GLY A 167 -3.03 4.36 -1.64
N HIS A 168 -3.92 4.38 -0.62
CA HIS A 168 -5.35 4.69 -0.80
C HIS A 168 -5.65 6.20 -0.91
N SER A 169 -4.71 7.02 -1.37
CA SER A 169 -5.01 8.42 -1.67
C SER A 169 -6.05 8.51 -2.80
N LYS A 170 -6.88 9.56 -2.77
CA LYS A 170 -7.91 9.79 -3.80
C LYS A 170 -7.34 9.75 -5.22
N GLU A 171 -6.12 10.20 -5.39
CA GLU A 171 -5.45 10.36 -6.67
C GLU A 171 -4.61 9.16 -7.08
N GLY A 172 -4.27 8.28 -6.12
CA GLY A 172 -3.49 7.08 -6.37
C GLY A 172 -2.16 7.37 -7.08
N ARG A 173 -1.89 6.69 -8.19
CA ARG A 173 -0.66 6.92 -8.98
C ARG A 173 -0.56 8.32 -9.59
N LEU A 174 -1.68 9.05 -9.73
CA LEU A 174 -1.72 10.39 -10.30
C LEU A 174 -1.34 11.47 -9.28
N ALA A 175 -1.21 11.12 -7.99
CA ALA A 175 -0.81 12.05 -6.94
C ALA A 175 0.59 12.63 -7.22
N GLU A 176 0.76 13.91 -6.93
CA GLU A 176 2.01 14.63 -7.19
C GLU A 176 3.24 13.95 -6.55
N TYR A 177 3.11 13.50 -5.30
CA TYR A 177 4.19 12.81 -4.61
C TYR A 177 4.56 11.45 -5.24
N THR A 178 3.59 10.75 -5.88
CA THR A 178 3.86 9.51 -6.63
C THR A 178 4.60 9.83 -7.92
N GLN A 179 4.17 10.88 -8.65
CA GLN A 179 4.85 11.35 -9.84
C GLN A 179 6.30 11.78 -9.51
N ALA A 180 6.51 12.55 -8.43
CA ALA A 180 7.83 13.02 -7.99
C ALA A 180 8.77 11.85 -7.69
N ARG A 181 8.28 10.85 -6.96
CA ARG A 181 9.02 9.60 -6.65
C ARG A 181 9.44 8.87 -7.92
N CYS A 182 8.51 8.66 -8.84
CA CYS A 182 8.80 7.94 -10.08
C CYS A 182 9.75 8.71 -10.99
N ALA A 183 9.57 10.03 -11.10
CA ALA A 183 10.44 10.92 -11.86
C ALA A 183 11.87 10.90 -11.33
N SER A 184 12.05 11.03 -10.01
CA SER A 184 13.36 11.01 -9.37
C SER A 184 14.08 9.67 -9.57
N LEU A 185 13.39 8.55 -9.35
CA LEU A 185 13.94 7.22 -9.56
C LEU A 185 14.32 6.98 -11.04
N ALA A 186 13.49 7.48 -11.97
CA ALA A 186 13.80 7.39 -13.40
C ALA A 186 15.03 8.25 -13.76
N ARG A 187 15.11 9.48 -13.26
CA ARG A 187 16.27 10.35 -13.46
C ARG A 187 17.56 9.72 -12.89
N MET A 188 17.46 9.01 -11.77
CA MET A 188 18.56 8.24 -11.18
C MET A 188 19.00 7.04 -12.02
N GLY A 189 18.23 6.61 -13.02
CA GLY A 189 18.57 5.53 -13.95
C GLY A 189 17.78 4.24 -13.75
N ALA A 190 16.54 4.31 -13.33
CA ALA A 190 15.61 3.19 -13.29
C ALA A 190 14.52 3.34 -14.36
N ILE A 191 14.02 2.21 -14.90
CA ILE A 191 12.71 2.15 -15.56
C ILE A 191 11.69 1.90 -14.46
N VAL A 192 10.75 2.83 -14.29
CA VAL A 192 9.83 2.86 -13.14
C VAL A 192 8.41 2.74 -13.64
N PHE A 193 7.65 1.81 -13.07
CA PHE A 193 6.25 1.64 -13.41
C PHE A 193 5.36 1.88 -12.18
N ALA A 194 4.55 2.97 -12.23
CA ALA A 194 3.48 3.25 -11.30
C ALA A 194 2.17 2.77 -11.91
N TYR A 195 1.51 1.79 -11.30
CA TYR A 195 0.28 1.19 -11.81
C TYR A 195 -0.89 1.41 -10.87
N ASP A 196 -2.09 1.39 -11.41
CA ASP A 196 -3.30 1.56 -10.63
C ASP A 196 -3.53 0.39 -9.67
N MET A 197 -3.92 0.71 -8.47
CA MET A 197 -4.57 -0.24 -7.57
C MET A 197 -5.89 -0.67 -8.20
N VAL A 198 -6.22 -1.94 -8.11
CA VAL A 198 -7.46 -2.50 -8.67
C VAL A 198 -8.67 -1.69 -8.21
N GLY A 199 -9.48 -1.23 -9.15
CA GLY A 199 -10.63 -0.37 -8.88
C GLY A 199 -10.29 1.12 -8.66
N TRP A 200 -9.08 1.57 -9.00
CA TRP A 200 -8.64 2.97 -8.94
C TRP A 200 -8.45 3.58 -10.32
N ASN A 201 -8.67 4.89 -10.45
CA ASN A 201 -8.46 5.65 -11.69
C ASN A 201 -9.01 4.92 -12.95
N ASP A 202 -8.14 4.61 -13.89
CA ASP A 202 -8.48 3.91 -15.13
C ASP A 202 -8.92 2.44 -14.93
N ASP A 203 -8.55 1.83 -13.82
CA ASP A 203 -8.93 0.47 -13.46
C ASP A 203 -10.31 0.36 -12.78
N SER A 204 -10.96 1.48 -12.51
CA SER A 204 -12.22 1.56 -11.75
C SER A 204 -13.40 0.75 -12.34
N ASN A 205 -13.33 0.37 -13.62
CA ASN A 205 -14.41 -0.39 -14.28
C ASN A 205 -14.38 -1.89 -13.98
N HIS A 206 -13.27 -2.44 -13.50
CA HIS A 206 -13.17 -3.87 -13.27
C HIS A 206 -13.95 -4.29 -12.04
N VAL A 207 -13.69 -3.68 -10.89
CA VAL A 207 -14.34 -4.00 -9.62
C VAL A 207 -14.49 -2.77 -8.72
N ASP A 208 -15.45 -2.81 -7.81
CA ASP A 208 -15.49 -1.88 -6.69
C ASP A 208 -14.44 -2.31 -5.65
N HIS A 209 -13.37 -1.56 -5.53
CA HIS A 209 -12.23 -1.84 -4.68
C HIS A 209 -12.60 -2.13 -3.21
N ARG A 210 -13.62 -1.44 -2.69
CA ARG A 210 -14.01 -1.56 -1.27
C ARG A 210 -14.99 -2.69 -1.01
N LYS A 211 -15.73 -3.12 -2.03
CA LYS A 211 -16.79 -4.13 -1.89
C LYS A 211 -16.37 -5.52 -2.36
N ASP A 212 -15.51 -5.60 -3.37
CA ASP A 212 -15.08 -6.90 -3.89
C ASP A 212 -14.18 -7.61 -2.88
N LYS A 213 -14.56 -8.84 -2.53
CA LYS A 213 -13.83 -9.68 -1.57
C LYS A 213 -12.53 -10.25 -2.14
N ASN A 214 -12.36 -10.26 -3.46
CA ASN A 214 -11.21 -10.87 -4.14
C ASN A 214 -10.14 -9.83 -4.53
N VAL A 215 -10.30 -8.57 -4.14
CA VAL A 215 -9.37 -7.49 -4.52
C VAL A 215 -7.93 -7.81 -4.16
N PHE A 216 -7.68 -8.44 -3.01
CA PHE A 216 -6.33 -8.88 -2.63
C PHE A 216 -5.73 -9.84 -3.67
N ALA A 217 -6.52 -10.81 -4.16
CA ALA A 217 -6.06 -11.76 -5.17
C ALA A 217 -5.71 -11.05 -6.48
N TYR A 218 -6.60 -10.20 -6.97
CA TYR A 218 -6.39 -9.45 -8.21
C TYR A 218 -5.19 -8.53 -8.09
N GLN A 219 -5.08 -7.78 -7.00
CA GLN A 219 -3.99 -6.84 -6.76
C GLN A 219 -2.63 -7.54 -6.69
N THR A 220 -2.57 -8.68 -5.99
CA THR A 220 -1.36 -9.50 -5.90
C THR A 220 -0.96 -10.07 -7.26
N TRP A 221 -1.93 -10.60 -8.02
CA TRP A 221 -1.68 -11.08 -9.37
C TRP A 221 -1.24 -9.96 -10.32
N ASN A 222 -1.92 -8.83 -10.30
CA ASN A 222 -1.56 -7.66 -11.10
C ASN A 222 -0.14 -7.16 -10.79
N SER A 223 0.28 -7.20 -9.52
CA SER A 223 1.65 -6.85 -9.12
C SER A 223 2.69 -7.83 -9.70
N MET A 224 2.39 -9.13 -9.71
CA MET A 224 3.26 -10.14 -10.36
C MET A 224 3.34 -9.92 -11.87
N ARG A 225 2.22 -9.56 -12.52
CA ARG A 225 2.18 -9.26 -13.96
C ARG A 225 2.84 -7.93 -14.31
N ALA A 226 2.76 -6.93 -13.43
CA ALA A 226 3.51 -5.68 -13.55
C ALA A 226 5.02 -5.93 -13.51
N LEU A 227 5.47 -6.89 -12.68
CA LEU A 227 6.86 -7.33 -12.68
C LEU A 227 7.23 -8.05 -13.99
N ASP A 228 6.34 -8.91 -14.53
CA ASP A 228 6.54 -9.54 -15.85
C ASP A 228 6.67 -8.45 -16.94
N TYR A 229 5.85 -7.39 -16.87
CA TYR A 229 5.90 -6.26 -17.80
C TYR A 229 7.24 -5.52 -17.74
N LEU A 230 7.74 -5.18 -16.55
CA LEU A 230 9.07 -4.57 -16.42
C LEU A 230 10.18 -5.47 -16.96
N LEU A 231 10.11 -6.76 -16.70
CA LEU A 231 11.10 -7.73 -17.14
C LEU A 231 11.02 -8.08 -18.65
N SER A 232 9.95 -7.65 -19.34
CA SER A 232 9.85 -7.80 -20.79
C SER A 232 10.75 -6.84 -21.58
N PHE A 233 11.22 -5.76 -20.93
CA PHE A 233 12.15 -4.81 -21.55
C PHE A 233 13.59 -5.36 -21.53
N ARG A 234 14.20 -5.47 -22.71
CA ARG A 234 15.61 -5.94 -22.84
C ARG A 234 16.61 -5.07 -22.10
N GLU A 235 16.32 -3.79 -21.94
CA GLU A 235 17.12 -2.81 -21.22
C GLU A 235 16.99 -2.89 -19.69
N VAL A 236 16.06 -3.68 -19.14
CA VAL A 236 15.96 -3.92 -17.70
C VAL A 236 16.94 -5.01 -17.27
N ASP A 237 17.66 -4.75 -16.19
CA ASP A 237 18.53 -5.73 -15.54
C ASP A 237 17.71 -6.55 -14.51
N PRO A 238 17.48 -7.84 -14.73
CA PRO A 238 16.69 -8.65 -13.83
C PRO A 238 17.33 -8.85 -12.44
N SER A 239 18.62 -8.54 -12.30
CA SER A 239 19.32 -8.56 -11.01
C SER A 239 19.11 -7.26 -10.19
N ARG A 240 18.46 -6.24 -10.77
CA ARG A 240 18.27 -4.92 -10.16
C ARG A 240 16.81 -4.50 -10.18
N ILE A 241 15.95 -5.32 -9.58
CA ILE A 241 14.51 -5.07 -9.48
C ILE A 241 14.16 -4.58 -8.08
N GLY A 242 13.52 -3.42 -8.02
CA GLY A 242 13.03 -2.80 -6.78
C GLY A 242 11.51 -2.69 -6.71
N VAL A 243 10.99 -2.55 -5.50
CA VAL A 243 9.59 -2.18 -5.27
C VAL A 243 9.46 -1.26 -4.06
N THR A 244 8.63 -0.22 -4.18
CA THR A 244 8.34 0.71 -3.08
C THR A 244 6.96 1.33 -3.23
N GLY A 245 6.25 1.41 -2.13
CA GLY A 245 4.94 2.06 -2.02
C GLY A 245 4.60 2.33 -0.58
N GLU A 246 3.65 3.22 -0.36
CA GLU A 246 3.16 3.61 0.96
C GLU A 246 1.79 2.99 1.25
N SER A 247 1.47 2.76 2.53
CA SER A 247 0.12 2.30 2.94
C SER A 247 -0.27 1.02 2.19
N GLY A 248 -1.40 0.99 1.48
CA GLY A 248 -1.79 -0.13 0.59
C GLY A 248 -0.72 -0.49 -0.44
N GLY A 249 0.01 0.50 -0.96
CA GLY A 249 1.20 0.26 -1.81
C GLY A 249 2.35 -0.36 -1.03
N GLY A 250 2.48 -0.06 0.27
CA GLY A 250 3.42 -0.71 1.19
C GLY A 250 3.06 -2.18 1.39
N THR A 251 1.76 -2.50 1.53
CA THR A 251 1.26 -3.88 1.54
C THR A 251 1.68 -4.62 0.27
N GLN A 252 1.42 -4.05 -0.91
CA GLN A 252 1.83 -4.67 -2.16
C GLN A 252 3.35 -4.81 -2.27
N THR A 253 4.12 -3.87 -1.70
CA THR A 253 5.58 -3.93 -1.67
C THR A 253 6.08 -5.17 -0.93
N PHE A 254 5.65 -5.41 0.31
CA PHE A 254 6.13 -6.59 1.04
C PHE A 254 5.46 -7.89 0.61
N ILE A 255 4.20 -7.90 0.21
CA ILE A 255 3.52 -9.09 -0.33
C ILE A 255 4.22 -9.57 -1.60
N LEU A 256 4.41 -8.69 -2.59
CA LEU A 256 5.11 -9.06 -3.83
C LEU A 256 6.53 -9.56 -3.53
N THR A 257 7.25 -8.89 -2.64
CA THR A 257 8.61 -9.28 -2.26
C THR A 257 8.63 -10.67 -1.60
N ALA A 258 7.67 -10.98 -0.73
CA ALA A 258 7.56 -12.27 -0.06
C ALA A 258 7.22 -13.42 -1.04
N LEU A 259 6.41 -13.12 -2.06
CA LEU A 259 5.88 -14.13 -2.99
C LEU A 259 6.72 -14.31 -4.25
N ASP A 260 7.45 -13.27 -4.70
CA ASP A 260 8.22 -13.32 -5.94
C ASP A 260 9.72 -13.04 -5.71
N PRO A 261 10.59 -14.05 -5.89
CA PRO A 261 12.03 -13.91 -5.65
C PRO A 261 12.75 -13.01 -6.66
N ARG A 262 12.09 -12.62 -7.75
CA ARG A 262 12.65 -11.70 -8.75
C ARG A 262 12.78 -10.28 -8.23
N VAL A 263 12.01 -9.87 -7.21
CA VAL A 263 12.24 -8.61 -6.49
C VAL A 263 13.57 -8.72 -5.73
N ARG A 264 14.47 -7.76 -5.93
CA ARG A 264 15.83 -7.76 -5.38
C ARG A 264 16.04 -6.79 -4.22
N ALA A 265 15.22 -5.75 -4.13
CA ALA A 265 15.25 -4.78 -3.03
C ALA A 265 13.84 -4.23 -2.80
N ALA A 266 13.45 -4.02 -1.54
CA ALA A 266 12.12 -3.55 -1.19
C ALA A 266 12.16 -2.44 -0.14
N ALA A 267 11.30 -1.43 -0.31
CA ALA A 267 11.13 -0.36 0.64
C ALA A 267 9.64 -0.09 0.90
N PRO A 268 8.96 -0.90 1.74
CA PRO A 268 7.61 -0.60 2.20
C PRO A 268 7.63 0.62 3.13
N VAL A 269 6.75 1.59 2.85
CA VAL A 269 6.66 2.85 3.57
C VAL A 269 5.36 2.90 4.36
N VAL A 270 5.46 3.18 5.65
CA VAL A 270 4.36 3.38 6.61
C VAL A 270 3.28 2.28 6.58
N MET A 271 3.72 1.01 6.50
CA MET A 271 2.76 -0.12 6.46
C MET A 271 3.18 -1.38 7.22
N ALA A 272 4.46 -1.71 7.31
CA ALA A 272 4.89 -2.92 8.01
C ALA A 272 4.65 -2.79 9.51
N SER A 273 3.64 -3.48 10.03
CA SER A 273 3.22 -3.45 11.43
C SER A 273 2.85 -4.85 11.92
N ALA A 274 3.09 -5.14 13.20
CA ALA A 274 2.72 -6.39 13.82
C ALA A 274 1.24 -6.44 14.24
N HIS A 275 0.59 -5.28 14.39
CA HIS A 275 -0.76 -5.16 14.98
C HIS A 275 -1.80 -4.53 14.03
N PHE A 276 -1.39 -3.98 12.91
CA PHE A 276 -2.28 -3.43 11.88
C PHE A 276 -2.07 -4.16 10.55
N TYR A 277 -3.09 -4.86 10.09
CA TYR A 277 -2.99 -5.72 8.91
C TYR A 277 -3.49 -5.04 7.64
N GLY A 278 -4.24 -3.95 7.77
CA GLY A 278 -4.74 -3.14 6.67
C GLY A 278 -6.12 -2.54 6.95
N GLY A 279 -6.49 -1.55 6.18
CA GLY A 279 -7.78 -0.85 6.26
C GLY A 279 -8.73 -1.14 5.09
N CYS A 280 -8.41 -2.11 4.25
CA CYS A 280 -9.12 -2.40 3.01
C CYS A 280 -9.04 -3.88 2.64
N ASN A 281 -10.00 -4.34 1.82
CA ASN A 281 -10.02 -5.71 1.29
C ASN A 281 -8.74 -6.08 0.52
N CYS A 282 -8.06 -5.12 -0.11
CA CYS A 282 -6.81 -5.35 -0.83
C CYS A 282 -5.60 -5.62 0.07
N GLU A 283 -5.73 -5.45 1.38
CA GLU A 283 -4.65 -5.61 2.36
C GLU A 283 -4.89 -6.82 3.28
N SER A 284 -6.15 -7.00 3.74
CA SER A 284 -6.49 -8.00 4.76
C SER A 284 -7.88 -8.62 4.60
N GLY A 285 -8.56 -8.37 3.48
CA GLY A 285 -9.94 -8.85 3.24
C GLY A 285 -10.06 -10.35 2.97
N MET A 286 -8.94 -11.07 2.80
CA MET A 286 -8.88 -12.51 2.60
C MET A 286 -8.04 -13.16 3.71
N PRO A 287 -8.18 -14.48 3.98
CA PRO A 287 -7.47 -15.16 5.08
C PRO A 287 -5.98 -15.39 4.78
N VAL A 288 -5.26 -14.30 4.46
CA VAL A 288 -3.84 -14.29 4.08
C VAL A 288 -2.90 -14.25 5.28
N HIS A 289 -3.40 -13.75 6.43
CA HIS A 289 -2.60 -13.64 7.65
C HIS A 289 -2.75 -14.84 8.57
N GLU A 290 -3.90 -15.50 8.53
CA GLU A 290 -4.19 -16.64 9.42
C GLU A 290 -5.09 -17.67 8.76
N SER A 291 -4.78 -18.95 8.96
CA SER A 291 -5.59 -20.11 8.61
C SER A 291 -5.31 -21.27 9.57
N LYS A 292 -5.89 -22.43 9.33
CA LYS A 292 -5.57 -23.64 10.10
C LYS A 292 -4.09 -24.08 10.01
N THR A 293 -3.37 -23.61 8.99
CA THR A 293 -1.99 -24.09 8.70
C THR A 293 -0.92 -23.04 8.88
N HIS A 294 -1.28 -21.75 9.00
CA HIS A 294 -0.32 -20.66 9.20
C HIS A 294 -0.94 -19.52 9.99
N LYS A 295 -0.08 -18.77 10.67
CA LYS A 295 -0.38 -17.47 11.27
C LYS A 295 0.84 -16.57 11.11
N THR A 296 0.62 -15.35 10.63
CA THR A 296 1.65 -14.36 10.34
C THR A 296 1.08 -12.93 10.51
N ASN A 297 1.92 -11.92 10.33
CA ASN A 297 1.52 -10.51 10.28
C ASN A 297 2.38 -9.74 9.27
N ASN A 298 2.08 -8.47 9.03
CA ASN A 298 2.76 -7.67 8.02
C ASN A 298 4.27 -7.50 8.28
N ALA A 299 4.69 -7.45 9.55
CA ALA A 299 6.10 -7.37 9.91
C ALA A 299 6.87 -8.65 9.54
N GLU A 300 6.31 -9.81 9.83
CA GLU A 300 6.92 -11.08 9.44
C GLU A 300 6.90 -11.29 7.93
N ILE A 301 5.81 -10.92 7.24
CA ILE A 301 5.73 -10.99 5.78
C ILE A 301 6.81 -10.10 5.15
N ALA A 302 7.02 -8.88 5.66
CA ALA A 302 8.10 -8.01 5.20
C ALA A 302 9.48 -8.66 5.42
N ALA A 303 9.70 -9.31 6.57
CA ALA A 303 10.95 -10.01 6.89
C ALA A 303 11.23 -11.24 5.99
N MET A 304 10.22 -11.80 5.30
CA MET A 304 10.40 -12.85 4.28
C MET A 304 11.19 -12.36 3.05
N ALA A 305 11.50 -11.07 2.96
CA ALA A 305 12.45 -10.54 1.98
C ALA A 305 13.87 -11.07 2.18
N ALA A 306 14.24 -11.47 3.40
CA ALA A 306 15.59 -11.92 3.74
C ALA A 306 16.12 -13.03 2.80
N PRO A 307 17.40 -12.96 2.40
CA PRO A 307 18.43 -11.98 2.76
C PRO A 307 18.50 -10.74 1.83
N ARG A 308 17.52 -10.53 0.96
CA ARG A 308 17.46 -9.40 0.02
C ARG A 308 17.30 -8.07 0.77
N PRO A 309 17.92 -6.96 0.29
CA PRO A 309 17.83 -5.67 0.94
C PRO A 309 16.37 -5.22 1.21
N LEU A 310 16.12 -4.79 2.45
CA LEU A 310 14.83 -4.30 2.93
C LEU A 310 15.03 -3.00 3.73
N LEU A 311 14.31 -1.95 3.37
CA LEU A 311 14.22 -0.71 4.14
C LEU A 311 12.79 -0.54 4.68
N LEU A 312 12.60 -0.61 5.98
CA LEU A 312 11.34 -0.27 6.63
C LEU A 312 11.32 1.24 6.90
N VAL A 313 10.43 1.99 6.23
CA VAL A 313 10.22 3.40 6.54
C VAL A 313 9.00 3.53 7.44
N SER A 314 9.19 4.11 8.62
CA SER A 314 8.18 4.19 9.68
C SER A 314 8.07 5.59 10.27
N VAL A 315 6.94 5.89 10.92
CA VAL A 315 6.66 7.19 11.53
C VAL A 315 6.05 7.04 12.92
N GLY A 316 6.16 8.07 13.75
CA GLY A 316 5.54 8.06 15.08
C GLY A 316 4.03 8.30 15.06
N GLY A 317 3.51 8.92 14.00
CA GLY A 317 2.11 9.33 13.89
C GLY A 317 1.15 8.30 13.29
N ASP A 318 1.54 7.02 13.16
CA ASP A 318 0.66 5.96 12.67
C ASP A 318 0.96 4.59 13.33
N TRP A 319 0.42 3.51 12.78
CA TRP A 319 0.60 2.15 13.26
C TRP A 319 2.00 1.58 13.10
N THR A 320 2.92 2.32 12.47
CA THR A 320 4.34 1.92 12.34
C THR A 320 5.24 2.54 13.43
N LYS A 321 4.66 3.23 14.41
CA LYS A 321 5.40 3.90 15.49
C LYS A 321 6.28 2.96 16.32
N ASN A 322 5.91 1.69 16.39
CA ASN A 322 6.63 0.66 17.14
C ASN A 322 7.79 0.01 16.37
N THR A 323 7.91 0.30 15.06
CA THR A 323 8.90 -0.35 14.18
C THR A 323 10.31 -0.37 14.74
N PRO A 324 10.87 0.72 15.32
CA PRO A 324 12.23 0.70 15.84
C PRO A 324 12.45 -0.31 16.98
N LYS A 325 11.40 -0.59 17.77
CA LYS A 325 11.50 -1.39 19.00
C LYS A 325 10.90 -2.80 18.87
N VAL A 326 10.04 -3.03 17.89
CA VAL A 326 9.26 -4.28 17.75
C VAL A 326 9.55 -4.96 16.41
N GLU A 327 9.13 -4.35 15.30
CA GLU A 327 9.17 -5.00 13.99
C GLU A 327 10.59 -5.11 13.41
N PHE A 328 11.39 -4.05 13.55
CA PHE A 328 12.76 -4.03 13.03
C PHE A 328 13.69 -5.02 13.76
N PRO A 329 13.74 -5.10 15.11
CA PRO A 329 14.53 -6.11 15.79
C PRO A 329 14.14 -7.54 15.40
N TYR A 330 12.85 -7.83 15.21
CA TYR A 330 12.36 -9.11 14.72
C TYR A 330 12.91 -9.43 13.31
N ALA A 331 12.76 -8.48 12.39
CA ALA A 331 13.29 -8.64 11.02
C ALA A 331 14.83 -8.83 11.05
N ARG A 332 15.55 -8.00 11.82
CA ARG A 332 17.02 -8.08 11.93
C ARG A 332 17.49 -9.42 12.46
N ARG A 333 16.78 -10.01 13.43
CA ARG A 333 17.08 -11.36 13.90
C ARG A 333 17.00 -12.39 12.77
N ILE A 334 15.98 -12.32 11.91
CA ILE A 334 15.85 -13.20 10.75
C ILE A 334 17.02 -13.01 9.79
N TYR A 335 17.36 -11.76 9.46
CA TYR A 335 18.50 -11.45 8.59
C TYR A 335 19.84 -11.93 9.17
N SER A 336 19.97 -11.98 10.49
CA SER A 336 21.15 -12.52 11.17
C SER A 336 21.32 -14.03 10.91
N LEU A 337 20.23 -14.80 10.75
CA LEU A 337 20.29 -16.22 10.37
C LEU A 337 20.94 -16.44 8.99
N PHE A 338 20.83 -15.46 8.09
CA PHE A 338 21.49 -15.47 6.78
C PHE A 338 22.89 -14.86 6.80
N GLY A 339 23.43 -14.47 7.96
CA GLY A 339 24.69 -13.74 8.05
C GLY A 339 24.65 -12.34 7.42
N SER A 340 23.46 -11.76 7.24
CA SER A 340 23.26 -10.51 6.50
C SER A 340 22.43 -9.47 7.26
N PRO A 341 22.70 -9.20 8.56
CA PRO A 341 21.89 -8.30 9.38
C PRO A 341 21.91 -6.83 8.89
N SER A 342 22.92 -6.46 8.09
CA SER A 342 23.02 -5.12 7.48
C SER A 342 22.17 -4.94 6.21
N ASN A 343 21.54 -6.02 5.73
CA ASN A 343 20.64 -5.95 4.57
C ASN A 343 19.21 -5.52 4.94
N VAL A 344 18.89 -5.39 6.23
CA VAL A 344 17.64 -4.79 6.70
C VAL A 344 17.95 -3.54 7.51
N ASP A 345 17.16 -2.50 7.27
CA ASP A 345 17.29 -1.23 8.00
C ASP A 345 15.90 -0.63 8.27
N ASN A 346 15.83 0.26 9.25
CA ASN A 346 14.64 1.06 9.58
C ASN A 346 14.98 2.53 9.60
N PHE A 347 14.29 3.31 8.78
CA PHE A 347 14.32 4.77 8.83
C PHE A 347 13.03 5.26 9.48
N HIS A 348 13.16 5.79 10.71
CA HIS A 348 12.04 6.22 11.53
C HIS A 348 11.99 7.73 11.68
N LEU A 349 10.81 8.32 11.44
CA LEU A 349 10.52 9.74 11.56
C LEU A 349 9.49 9.92 12.69
N ALA A 350 9.99 10.12 13.93
CA ALA A 350 9.18 10.07 15.15
C ALA A 350 8.05 11.11 15.18
N ASP A 351 8.28 12.29 14.62
CA ASP A 351 7.35 13.43 14.66
C ASP A 351 6.46 13.52 13.41
N GLU A 352 6.63 12.61 12.46
CA GLU A 352 5.87 12.65 11.22
C GLU A 352 4.62 11.76 11.24
N LYS A 353 3.71 12.08 10.34
CA LYS A 353 2.44 11.38 10.15
C LYS A 353 2.50 10.46 8.93
N HIS A 354 1.43 9.67 8.78
CA HIS A 354 1.20 8.78 7.65
C HIS A 354 1.24 9.52 6.31
N GLY A 355 1.95 8.96 5.33
CA GLY A 355 2.09 9.50 3.98
C GLY A 355 3.43 9.18 3.35
N TYR A 356 3.72 9.73 2.16
CA TYR A 356 4.98 9.52 1.45
C TYR A 356 5.61 10.85 1.00
N GLU A 357 5.69 11.78 1.96
CA GLU A 357 6.29 13.10 1.78
C GLU A 357 7.79 12.96 1.44
N PHE A 358 8.39 14.05 1.03
CA PHE A 358 9.79 14.08 0.59
C PHE A 358 10.77 13.57 1.65
N SER A 359 10.50 13.84 2.93
CA SER A 359 11.26 13.31 4.07
C SER A 359 11.41 11.79 4.06
N LYS A 360 10.35 11.07 3.67
CA LYS A 360 10.31 9.61 3.55
C LYS A 360 10.88 9.12 2.20
N ARG A 361 10.78 9.93 1.13
CA ARG A 361 11.35 9.59 -0.17
C ARG A 361 12.87 9.66 -0.18
N LYS A 362 13.49 10.64 0.52
CA LYS A 362 14.95 10.79 0.62
C LYS A 362 15.68 9.50 1.03
N PRO A 363 15.34 8.82 2.14
CA PRO A 363 15.99 7.57 2.51
C PRO A 363 15.76 6.45 1.49
N VAL A 364 14.62 6.40 0.82
CA VAL A 364 14.33 5.40 -0.22
C VAL A 364 15.21 5.63 -1.46
N TYR A 365 15.45 6.88 -1.85
CA TYR A 365 16.39 7.19 -2.94
C TYR A 365 17.81 6.73 -2.61
N ARG A 366 18.31 7.01 -1.40
CA ARG A 366 19.62 6.54 -0.92
C ARG A 366 19.69 5.01 -0.90
N PHE A 367 18.65 4.37 -0.41
CA PHE A 367 18.54 2.91 -0.35
C PHE A 367 18.64 2.28 -1.75
N PHE A 368 17.86 2.74 -2.72
CA PHE A 368 17.94 2.21 -4.08
C PHE A 368 19.22 2.63 -4.82
N ALA A 369 19.79 3.79 -4.53
CA ALA A 369 21.11 4.15 -5.04
C ALA A 369 22.17 3.11 -4.63
N LYS A 370 22.17 2.72 -3.37
CA LYS A 370 23.08 1.70 -2.83
C LYS A 370 22.78 0.29 -3.37
N THR A 371 21.52 -0.16 -3.27
CA THR A 371 21.15 -1.56 -3.50
C THR A 371 20.94 -1.90 -4.98
N LEU A 372 20.43 -0.95 -5.77
CA LEU A 372 20.17 -1.10 -7.20
C LEU A 372 21.17 -0.35 -8.07
N LYS A 373 22.23 0.22 -7.49
CA LYS A 373 23.30 0.98 -8.17
C LYS A 373 22.75 2.11 -9.03
N LEU A 374 21.80 2.89 -8.48
CA LEU A 374 21.29 4.09 -9.13
C LEU A 374 22.22 5.28 -8.88
N ARG A 375 22.17 6.29 -9.75
CA ARG A 375 23.01 7.49 -9.68
C ARG A 375 22.33 8.58 -8.87
N LEU A 376 22.59 8.63 -7.56
CA LEU A 376 22.01 9.61 -6.64
C LEU A 376 22.35 11.07 -7.08
N SER A 377 23.55 11.29 -7.62
CA SER A 377 24.01 12.59 -8.13
C SER A 377 23.10 13.21 -9.20
N GLN A 378 22.21 12.43 -9.82
CA GLN A 378 21.24 12.98 -10.79
C GLN A 378 20.08 13.74 -10.14
N ILE A 379 19.92 13.61 -8.83
CA ILE A 379 18.90 14.29 -8.03
C ILE A 379 19.52 15.00 -6.81
N THR A 380 20.81 15.22 -6.83
CA THR A 380 21.55 15.95 -5.79
C THR A 380 21.83 17.36 -6.30
N GLY A 381 21.59 18.37 -5.48
CA GLY A 381 21.92 19.77 -5.76
C GLY A 381 23.41 20.08 -5.55
N ASP A 382 23.77 21.35 -5.75
CA ASP A 382 25.15 21.83 -5.60
C ASP A 382 25.67 21.76 -4.15
N ASP A 383 24.75 21.64 -3.20
CA ASP A 383 24.97 21.48 -1.75
C ASP A 383 25.05 20.02 -1.29
N ASP A 384 25.16 19.08 -2.22
CA ASP A 384 25.09 17.63 -2.00
C ASP A 384 23.77 17.13 -1.36
N GLU A 385 22.75 17.99 -1.24
CA GLU A 385 21.45 17.61 -0.75
C GLU A 385 20.55 17.03 -1.85
N ILE A 386 19.82 15.94 -1.51
CA ILE A 386 18.81 15.37 -2.41
C ILE A 386 17.70 16.40 -2.62
N THR A 387 17.31 16.57 -3.88
CA THR A 387 16.27 17.53 -4.29
C THR A 387 15.33 16.92 -5.34
N GLU A 388 14.12 17.43 -5.39
CA GLU A 388 13.13 17.14 -6.45
C GLU A 388 12.85 18.37 -7.33
N LYS A 389 13.73 19.39 -7.34
CA LYS A 389 13.60 20.61 -8.16
C LYS A 389 13.48 20.33 -9.68
N HIS A 390 14.00 19.21 -10.15
CA HIS A 390 13.86 18.74 -11.54
C HIS A 390 12.45 18.25 -11.87
N PHE A 391 11.63 17.99 -10.86
CA PHE A 391 10.28 17.45 -11.03
C PHE A 391 9.28 18.57 -11.33
N LYS A 392 8.41 18.30 -12.30
CA LYS A 392 7.23 19.11 -12.58
C LYS A 392 6.02 18.19 -12.74
N ALA A 393 5.01 18.38 -11.89
CA ALA A 393 3.80 17.59 -11.94
C ALA A 393 3.07 17.76 -13.28
N LEU A 394 2.63 16.67 -13.84
CA LEU A 394 1.73 16.67 -14.98
C LEU A 394 0.28 16.68 -14.49
N PRO A 395 -0.60 17.43 -15.20
CA PRO A 395 -2.04 17.37 -14.94
C PRO A 395 -2.56 15.92 -15.05
N LYS A 396 -3.46 15.52 -14.15
CA LYS A 396 -4.02 14.16 -14.09
C LYS A 396 -4.53 13.67 -15.45
N GLY A 397 -5.24 14.51 -16.20
CA GLY A 397 -5.76 14.14 -17.53
C GLY A 397 -4.68 13.79 -18.57
N LYS A 398 -3.40 14.15 -18.33
CA LYS A 398 -2.29 13.74 -19.21
C LYS A 398 -1.71 12.37 -18.82
N LEU A 399 -2.05 11.88 -17.64
CA LEU A 399 -1.57 10.61 -17.09
C LEU A 399 -2.65 9.51 -17.09
N LEU A 400 -3.92 9.87 -17.34
CA LEU A 400 -4.97 8.88 -17.59
C LEU A 400 -4.67 8.10 -18.86
N VAL A 401 -4.81 6.80 -18.78
CA VAL A 401 -4.49 5.85 -19.85
C VAL A 401 -5.60 5.81 -20.89
N PHE A 402 -6.86 5.83 -20.44
CA PHE A 402 -8.00 5.79 -21.36
C PHE A 402 -8.61 7.18 -21.55
N SER A 403 -8.88 7.51 -22.80
CA SER A 403 -9.48 8.79 -23.22
C SER A 403 -10.35 8.56 -24.47
N LYS A 404 -10.89 9.65 -25.04
CA LYS A 404 -11.59 9.57 -26.34
C LYS A 404 -10.66 9.12 -27.48
N GLU A 405 -9.39 9.59 -27.45
CA GLU A 405 -8.39 9.24 -28.45
C GLU A 405 -7.84 7.82 -28.22
N HIS A 406 -7.79 7.40 -26.97
CA HIS A 406 -7.30 6.08 -26.55
C HIS A 406 -8.38 5.35 -25.75
N PRO A 407 -9.43 4.84 -26.40
CA PRO A 407 -10.55 4.21 -25.71
C PRO A 407 -10.14 2.88 -25.06
N ARG A 408 -10.79 2.57 -23.95
CA ARG A 408 -10.64 1.25 -23.32
C ARG A 408 -11.03 0.14 -24.33
N PRO A 409 -10.26 -0.96 -24.42
CA PRO A 409 -10.58 -2.07 -25.30
C PRO A 409 -11.97 -2.66 -25.02
N LYS A 410 -12.72 -2.96 -26.07
CA LYS A 410 -14.12 -3.44 -25.98
C LYS A 410 -14.27 -4.76 -25.20
N HIS A 411 -13.24 -5.59 -25.19
CA HIS A 411 -13.22 -6.87 -24.46
C HIS A 411 -12.80 -6.73 -22.98
N SER A 412 -12.72 -5.51 -22.46
CA SER A 412 -12.43 -5.26 -21.04
C SER A 412 -13.48 -5.93 -20.15
N LEU A 413 -13.04 -6.68 -19.16
CA LEU A 413 -13.91 -7.24 -18.13
C LEU A 413 -14.58 -6.12 -17.34
N ASN A 414 -15.81 -6.35 -16.93
CA ASN A 414 -16.56 -5.41 -16.09
C ASN A 414 -17.29 -6.20 -14.99
N GLY A 415 -17.04 -5.79 -13.76
CA GLY A 415 -17.67 -6.36 -12.57
C GLY A 415 -16.96 -7.59 -11.99
N SER A 416 -17.23 -7.82 -10.73
CA SER A 416 -16.59 -8.84 -9.89
C SER A 416 -16.73 -10.26 -10.42
N GLU A 417 -17.89 -10.61 -10.97
CA GLU A 417 -18.14 -11.96 -11.50
C GLU A 417 -17.27 -12.27 -12.70
N ALA A 418 -17.19 -11.33 -13.67
CA ALA A 418 -16.37 -11.49 -14.87
C ALA A 418 -14.88 -11.61 -14.51
N CYS A 419 -14.40 -10.78 -13.57
CA CYS A 419 -13.02 -10.81 -13.11
C CYS A 419 -12.69 -12.12 -12.37
N LEU A 420 -13.59 -12.60 -11.51
CA LEU A 420 -13.42 -13.87 -10.80
C LEU A 420 -13.45 -15.07 -11.75
N ALA A 421 -14.37 -15.07 -12.72
CA ALA A 421 -14.44 -16.12 -13.74
C ALA A 421 -13.15 -16.19 -14.57
N ALA A 422 -12.60 -15.03 -14.98
CA ALA A 422 -11.33 -14.96 -15.70
C ALA A 422 -10.16 -15.49 -14.85
N LEU A 423 -10.12 -15.13 -13.57
CA LEU A 423 -9.09 -15.63 -12.63
C LEU A 423 -9.17 -17.15 -12.51
N ARG A 424 -10.36 -17.71 -12.26
CA ARG A 424 -10.60 -19.16 -12.13
C ARG A 424 -10.27 -19.91 -13.42
N LYS A 425 -10.71 -19.39 -14.56
CA LYS A 425 -10.37 -19.96 -15.88
C LYS A 425 -8.87 -20.04 -16.08
N ALA A 426 -8.14 -18.98 -15.74
CA ALA A 426 -6.68 -18.96 -15.84
C ALA A 426 -6.00 -19.92 -14.84
N GLN A 427 -6.69 -20.31 -13.78
CA GLN A 427 -6.25 -21.33 -12.81
C GLN A 427 -6.62 -22.76 -13.22
N GLY A 428 -7.35 -22.95 -14.32
CA GLY A 428 -7.89 -24.25 -14.73
C GLY A 428 -9.04 -24.74 -13.85
N LYS A 429 -9.84 -23.83 -13.32
CA LYS A 429 -10.99 -24.08 -12.43
C LYS A 429 -12.31 -23.72 -13.09
#